data_5604b7f8053e883aa89528c513416f44
#
_entry.id   5604b7f8053e883aa89528c513416f44
#
_cell.length_a   1.000
_cell.length_b   1.000
_cell.length_c   1.000
_cell.angle_alpha   90.00
_cell.angle_beta   90.00
_cell.angle_gamma   90.00
#
_symmetry.space_group_name_H-M   'P 1'
#
loop_
_entity.id
_entity.type
_entity.pdbx_description
1 polymer ?
#
loop_
_entity_poly.entity_id
_entity_poly.type
_entity_poly.pdbx_seq_one_letter_code
_entity_poly.pdbx_strand_id
1 'polypeptide(L)'
;YDGKVAATPDSAMKLMRGADMNRMVALIQGAIKHAGSKASIYSVGWCFGGMWSLQTAILAGPQAKGSVMYYGRPESNMDKLKSIQCDIIGFFGNLDQSPSPAMVNDFEANMKLAGKNLTAYKYDAGHGFANPSNPSYNAAAKADSYAKAIAFLKAH
;
A
#
# COMPACT_ATOMS: atom_id res chain seq x y z
N TYR A 1 10.66 10.63 11.01
CA TYR A 1 10.16 11.75 11.83
C TYR A 1 11.16 12.18 12.94
N ASP A 2 12.42 11.79 12.82
CA ASP A 2 13.52 12.17 13.76
C ASP A 2 13.18 11.86 15.23
N GLY A 3 12.57 10.70 15.48
CA GLY A 3 12.14 10.27 16.81
C GLY A 3 10.87 10.96 17.34
N LYS A 4 10.27 11.86 16.57
CA LYS A 4 9.03 12.52 16.98
C LYS A 4 7.84 11.56 16.93
N VAL A 5 7.06 11.54 17.99
CA VAL A 5 5.83 10.77 18.12
C VAL A 5 4.64 11.71 18.12
N ALA A 6 3.64 11.42 17.31
CA ALA A 6 2.41 12.20 17.28
C ALA A 6 1.49 11.79 18.43
N ALA A 7 1.04 12.75 19.22
CA ALA A 7 0.09 12.52 20.30
C ALA A 7 -1.38 12.76 19.88
N THR A 8 -1.61 13.41 18.74
CA THR A 8 -2.95 13.74 18.22
C THR A 8 -3.03 13.44 16.72
N PRO A 9 -4.25 13.23 16.16
CA PRO A 9 -4.45 13.07 14.72
C PRO A 9 -3.85 14.21 13.89
N ASP A 10 -4.00 15.47 14.35
CA ASP A 10 -3.47 16.64 13.64
C ASP A 10 -1.94 16.63 13.62
N SER A 11 -1.29 16.30 14.74
CA SER A 11 0.16 16.18 14.79
C SER A 11 0.68 15.03 13.92
N ALA A 12 -0.04 13.89 13.85
CA ALA A 12 0.27 12.79 12.96
C ALA A 12 0.18 13.20 11.49
N MET A 13 -0.89 13.92 11.12
CA MET A 13 -1.09 14.42 9.76
C MET A 13 0.01 15.42 9.36
N LYS A 14 0.40 16.31 10.29
CA LYS A 14 1.51 17.27 10.07
C LYS A 14 2.85 16.54 9.83
N LEU A 15 3.16 15.53 10.64
CA LEU A 15 4.37 14.73 10.46
C LEU A 15 4.35 13.97 9.13
N MET A 16 3.22 13.38 8.77
CA MET A 16 3.05 12.65 7.51
C MET A 16 3.24 13.56 6.30
N ARG A 17 2.61 14.76 6.30
CA ARG A 17 2.73 15.74 5.21
C ARG A 17 4.14 16.33 5.08
N GLY A 18 4.87 16.43 6.19
CA GLY A 18 6.25 16.90 6.23
C GLY A 18 7.29 15.81 6.00
N ALA A 19 6.88 14.57 5.68
CA ALA A 19 7.82 13.49 5.44
C ALA A 19 8.66 13.72 4.17
N ASP A 20 9.97 13.63 4.31
CA ASP A 20 10.88 13.65 3.16
C ASP A 20 10.78 12.33 2.39
N MET A 21 10.21 12.40 1.19
CA MET A 21 10.00 11.23 0.32
C MET A 21 11.32 10.59 -0.12
N ASN A 22 12.37 11.36 -0.34
CA ASN A 22 13.69 10.83 -0.71
C ASN A 22 14.31 10.05 0.47
N ARG A 23 14.15 10.56 1.69
CA ARG A 23 14.55 9.85 2.89
C ARG A 23 13.76 8.54 3.07
N MET A 24 12.45 8.54 2.79
CA MET A 24 11.63 7.32 2.86
C MET A 24 12.11 6.28 1.84
N VAL A 25 12.40 6.69 0.61
CA VAL A 25 12.99 5.82 -0.41
C VAL A 25 14.33 5.24 0.08
N ALA A 26 15.22 6.08 0.62
CA ALA A 26 16.52 5.64 1.13
C ALA A 26 16.39 4.63 2.29
N LEU A 27 15.42 4.84 3.19
CA LEU A 27 15.13 3.90 4.30
C LEU A 27 14.66 2.53 3.78
N ILE A 28 13.75 2.52 2.80
CA ILE A 28 13.26 1.28 2.18
C ILE A 28 14.40 0.57 1.44
N GLN A 29 15.18 1.28 0.65
CA GLN A 29 16.35 0.71 -0.04
C GLN A 29 17.38 0.17 0.94
N GLY A 30 17.61 0.86 2.06
CA GLY A 30 18.47 0.39 3.14
C GLY A 30 17.96 -0.92 3.76
N ALA A 31 16.65 -1.03 4.01
CA ALA A 31 16.03 -2.25 4.52
C ALA A 31 16.13 -3.42 3.53
N ILE A 32 15.85 -3.17 2.23
CA ILE A 32 16.02 -4.16 1.16
C ILE A 32 17.48 -4.66 1.09
N LYS A 33 18.42 -3.73 1.11
CA LYS A 33 19.85 -4.04 1.11
C LYS A 33 20.25 -4.87 2.34
N HIS A 34 19.74 -4.51 3.52
CA HIS A 34 20.00 -5.24 4.77
C HIS A 34 19.47 -6.67 4.73
N ALA A 35 18.31 -6.89 4.10
CA ALA A 35 17.76 -8.24 3.90
C ALA A 35 18.64 -9.14 3.03
N GLY A 36 19.47 -8.55 2.18
CA GLY A 36 20.40 -9.26 1.29
C GLY A 36 19.79 -9.58 -0.07
N SER A 37 20.67 -9.79 -1.06
CA SER A 37 20.29 -9.94 -2.48
C SER A 37 19.46 -11.19 -2.80
N LYS A 38 19.43 -12.17 -1.91
CA LYS A 38 18.67 -13.43 -2.07
C LYS A 38 17.33 -13.41 -1.32
N ALA A 39 17.01 -12.33 -0.60
CA ALA A 39 15.78 -12.25 0.17
C ALA A 39 14.55 -12.14 -0.75
N SER A 40 13.49 -12.85 -0.39
CA SER A 40 12.14 -12.62 -0.93
C SER A 40 11.48 -11.51 -0.13
N ILE A 41 11.03 -10.46 -0.80
CA ILE A 41 10.46 -9.26 -0.17
C ILE A 41 8.95 -9.26 -0.38
N TYR A 42 8.23 -9.25 0.73
CA TYR A 42 6.80 -9.00 0.78
C TYR A 42 6.55 -7.69 1.50
N SER A 43 5.59 -6.95 1.05
CA SER A 43 5.22 -5.69 1.71
C SER A 43 3.74 -5.65 2.05
N VAL A 44 3.42 -5.06 3.18
CA VAL A 44 2.04 -4.81 3.62
C VAL A 44 1.96 -3.44 4.27
N GLY A 45 0.90 -2.71 3.98
CA GLY A 45 0.72 -1.39 4.58
C GLY A 45 -0.70 -0.86 4.48
N TRP A 46 -1.01 0.10 5.35
CA TRP A 46 -2.31 0.74 5.49
C TRP A 46 -2.17 2.25 5.31
N CYS A 47 -3.10 2.88 4.64
CA CYS A 47 -3.12 4.33 4.44
C CYS A 47 -1.82 4.82 3.79
N PHE A 48 -1.07 5.71 4.44
CA PHE A 48 0.27 6.13 4.02
C PHE A 48 1.21 4.93 3.84
N GLY A 49 1.15 3.96 4.75
CA GLY A 49 1.91 2.70 4.62
C GLY A 49 1.45 1.84 3.44
N GLY A 50 0.19 1.90 3.03
CA GLY A 50 -0.32 1.22 1.84
C GLY A 50 0.31 1.75 0.54
N MET A 51 0.46 3.06 0.44
CA MET A 51 1.23 3.69 -0.64
C MET A 51 2.70 3.20 -0.61
N TRP A 52 3.32 3.17 0.57
CA TRP A 52 4.71 2.73 0.69
C TRP A 52 4.89 1.22 0.49
N SER A 53 3.86 0.41 0.73
CA SER A 53 3.88 -1.01 0.36
C SER A 53 4.05 -1.18 -1.16
N LEU A 54 3.27 -0.44 -1.96
CA LEU A 54 3.42 -0.42 -3.42
C LEU A 54 4.80 0.11 -3.86
N GLN A 55 5.27 1.21 -3.26
CA GLN A 55 6.60 1.75 -3.57
C GLN A 55 7.73 0.76 -3.19
N THR A 56 7.55 -0.01 -2.11
CA THR A 56 8.50 -1.06 -1.73
C THR A 56 8.58 -2.16 -2.79
N ALA A 57 7.44 -2.59 -3.35
CA ALA A 57 7.42 -3.56 -4.45
C ALA A 57 8.16 -3.04 -5.71
N ILE A 58 7.98 -1.75 -6.02
CA ILE A 58 8.70 -1.09 -7.12
C ILE A 58 10.21 -1.06 -6.86
N LEU A 59 10.62 -0.65 -5.65
CA LEU A 59 12.03 -0.49 -5.27
C LEU A 59 12.76 -1.83 -5.12
N ALA A 60 12.06 -2.88 -4.69
CA ALA A 60 12.63 -4.22 -4.50
C ALA A 60 12.85 -4.96 -5.85
N GLY A 61 12.19 -4.55 -6.92
CA GLY A 61 12.38 -5.13 -8.25
C GLY A 61 12.24 -6.67 -8.23
N PRO A 62 13.26 -7.43 -8.67
CA PRO A 62 13.17 -8.90 -8.75
C PRO A 62 13.02 -9.60 -7.40
N GLN A 63 13.37 -8.93 -6.30
CA GLN A 63 13.21 -9.47 -4.96
C GLN A 63 11.77 -9.37 -4.45
N ALA A 64 10.94 -8.49 -5.03
CA ALA A 64 9.53 -8.38 -4.67
C ALA A 64 8.79 -9.66 -5.08
N LYS A 65 8.03 -10.23 -4.13
CA LYS A 65 7.22 -11.44 -4.35
C LYS A 65 5.73 -11.17 -4.19
N GLY A 66 5.36 -10.13 -3.48
CA GLY A 66 3.97 -9.71 -3.33
C GLY A 66 3.85 -8.41 -2.55
N SER A 67 2.82 -7.63 -2.86
CA SER A 67 2.51 -6.40 -2.14
C SER A 67 1.02 -6.34 -1.79
N VAL A 68 0.75 -6.02 -0.54
CA VAL A 68 -0.59 -5.87 0.02
C VAL A 68 -0.79 -4.41 0.40
N MET A 69 -1.74 -3.73 -0.22
CA MET A 69 -2.04 -2.34 0.10
C MET A 69 -3.49 -2.14 0.56
N TYR A 70 -3.65 -1.57 1.74
CA TYR A 70 -4.95 -1.17 2.28
C TYR A 70 -5.14 0.33 2.11
N TYR A 71 -6.15 0.75 1.37
CA TYR A 71 -6.55 2.15 1.16
C TYR A 71 -5.36 3.12 1.03
N GLY A 72 -4.29 2.65 0.39
CA GLY A 72 -3.12 3.46 0.07
C GLY A 72 -3.32 4.22 -1.24
N ARG A 73 -2.71 5.41 -1.33
CA ARG A 73 -2.73 6.18 -2.58
C ARG A 73 -2.00 5.41 -3.69
N PRO A 74 -2.66 5.17 -4.85
CA PRO A 74 -2.06 4.51 -5.98
C PRO A 74 -0.90 5.30 -6.63
N GLU A 75 -0.02 4.59 -7.33
CA GLU A 75 0.95 5.18 -8.25
C GLU A 75 0.30 5.40 -9.60
N SER A 76 0.60 6.53 -10.25
CA SER A 76 0.10 6.90 -11.58
C SER A 76 1.19 6.96 -12.65
N ASN A 77 2.46 6.95 -12.25
CA ASN A 77 3.58 6.98 -13.18
C ASN A 77 3.72 5.62 -13.88
N MET A 78 3.50 5.60 -15.20
CA MET A 78 3.50 4.37 -16.00
C MET A 78 4.84 3.65 -16.01
N ASP A 79 5.97 4.35 -15.97
CA ASP A 79 7.29 3.72 -15.97
C ASP A 79 7.55 2.98 -14.65
N LYS A 80 7.11 3.57 -13.53
CA LYS A 80 7.13 2.90 -12.23
C LYS A 80 6.21 1.68 -12.21
N LEU A 81 4.99 1.79 -12.74
CA LEU A 81 4.07 0.67 -12.80
C LEU A 81 4.63 -0.47 -13.65
N LYS A 82 5.22 -0.17 -14.81
CA LYS A 82 5.89 -1.17 -15.66
C LYS A 82 7.06 -1.86 -14.99
N SER A 83 7.72 -1.21 -14.03
CA SER A 83 8.86 -1.79 -13.30
C SER A 83 8.47 -2.79 -12.20
N ILE A 84 7.18 -2.89 -11.83
CA ILE A 84 6.69 -3.86 -10.84
C ILE A 84 6.97 -5.29 -11.34
N GLN A 85 7.47 -6.16 -10.46
CA GLN A 85 7.84 -7.54 -10.78
C GLN A 85 7.15 -8.59 -9.90
N CYS A 86 6.10 -8.21 -9.21
CA CYS A 86 5.30 -9.11 -8.38
C CYS A 86 3.82 -8.79 -8.52
N ASP A 87 2.99 -9.69 -8.03
CA ASP A 87 1.54 -9.45 -7.94
C ASP A 87 1.22 -8.45 -6.82
N ILE A 88 0.17 -7.67 -7.04
CA ILE A 88 -0.33 -6.68 -6.09
C ILE A 88 -1.77 -7.05 -5.71
N ILE A 89 -2.08 -7.00 -4.41
CA ILE A 89 -3.45 -7.06 -3.91
C ILE A 89 -3.78 -5.75 -3.19
N GLY A 90 -4.91 -5.14 -3.55
CA GLY A 90 -5.36 -3.87 -2.98
C GLY A 90 -6.76 -3.97 -2.37
N PHE A 91 -6.95 -3.31 -1.24
CA PHE A 91 -8.23 -3.24 -0.53
C PHE A 91 -8.66 -1.78 -0.36
N PHE A 92 -9.78 -1.41 -0.97
CA PHE A 92 -10.23 -0.02 -1.08
C PHE A 92 -11.68 0.15 -0.62
N GLY A 93 -11.99 1.34 -0.14
CA GLY A 93 -13.35 1.70 0.25
C GLY A 93 -14.06 2.50 -0.83
N ASN A 94 -15.31 2.16 -1.17
CA ASN A 94 -16.14 2.91 -2.13
C ASN A 94 -16.58 4.28 -1.60
N LEU A 95 -16.52 4.48 -0.27
CA LEU A 95 -16.85 5.74 0.41
C LEU A 95 -15.58 6.55 0.75
N ASP A 96 -14.40 6.07 0.33
CA ASP A 96 -13.13 6.77 0.58
C ASP A 96 -12.99 7.96 -0.39
N GLN A 97 -12.49 9.07 0.11
CA GLN A 97 -12.21 10.26 -0.70
C GLN A 97 -10.76 10.27 -1.22
N SER A 98 -9.85 9.53 -0.55
CA SER A 98 -8.44 9.46 -0.96
C SER A 98 -7.78 8.16 -0.46
N PRO A 99 -7.64 7.14 -1.34
CA PRO A 99 -7.98 7.15 -2.77
C PRO A 99 -9.50 7.07 -3.02
N SER A 100 -9.99 7.93 -3.88
CA SER A 100 -11.38 7.86 -4.34
C SER A 100 -11.61 6.64 -5.26
N PRO A 101 -12.86 6.18 -5.42
CA PRO A 101 -13.18 5.11 -6.36
C PRO A 101 -12.67 5.37 -7.79
N ALA A 102 -12.70 6.63 -8.25
CA ALA A 102 -12.14 7.01 -9.55
C ALA A 102 -10.64 6.76 -9.61
N MET A 103 -9.88 7.17 -8.59
CA MET A 103 -8.43 6.91 -8.53
C MET A 103 -8.11 5.42 -8.51
N VAL A 104 -8.94 4.60 -7.87
CA VAL A 104 -8.77 3.14 -7.85
C VAL A 104 -9.04 2.55 -9.23
N ASN A 105 -10.11 3.00 -9.92
CA ASN A 105 -10.41 2.57 -11.30
C ASN A 105 -9.29 2.94 -12.27
N ASP A 106 -8.74 4.14 -12.16
CA ASP A 106 -7.58 4.57 -12.97
C ASP A 106 -6.35 3.70 -12.68
N PHE A 107 -6.14 3.34 -11.42
CA PHE A 107 -5.03 2.46 -11.04
C PHE A 107 -5.19 1.05 -11.64
N GLU A 108 -6.39 0.45 -11.60
CA GLU A 108 -6.67 -0.84 -12.23
C GLU A 108 -6.40 -0.77 -13.75
N ALA A 109 -6.88 0.30 -14.41
CA ALA A 109 -6.64 0.52 -15.82
C ALA A 109 -5.15 0.67 -16.15
N ASN A 110 -4.42 1.46 -15.37
CA ASN A 110 -2.99 1.70 -15.56
C ASN A 110 -2.17 0.42 -15.30
N MET A 111 -2.49 -0.38 -14.29
CA MET A 111 -1.84 -1.66 -14.04
C MET A 111 -2.05 -2.63 -15.21
N LYS A 112 -3.28 -2.70 -15.74
CA LYS A 112 -3.59 -3.49 -16.94
C LYS A 112 -2.79 -3.02 -18.16
N LEU A 113 -2.73 -1.70 -18.41
CA LEU A 113 -1.94 -1.12 -19.50
C LEU A 113 -0.42 -1.36 -19.32
N ALA A 114 0.06 -1.40 -18.08
CA ALA A 114 1.43 -1.74 -17.75
C ALA A 114 1.73 -3.25 -17.88
N GLY A 115 0.73 -4.10 -18.12
CA GLY A 115 0.87 -5.56 -18.17
C GLY A 115 1.18 -6.17 -16.81
N LYS A 116 0.65 -5.58 -15.72
CA LYS A 116 0.92 -6.00 -14.34
C LYS A 116 -0.34 -6.51 -13.64
N ASN A 117 -0.16 -7.45 -12.74
CA ASN A 117 -1.24 -8.08 -12.00
C ASN A 117 -1.62 -7.25 -10.79
N LEU A 118 -2.88 -6.81 -10.76
CA LEU A 118 -3.52 -6.19 -9.61
C LEU A 118 -4.85 -6.88 -9.34
N THR A 119 -5.04 -7.38 -8.13
CA THR A 119 -6.36 -7.79 -7.63
C THR A 119 -6.87 -6.73 -6.67
N ALA A 120 -7.85 -5.94 -7.09
CA ALA A 120 -8.45 -4.89 -6.28
C ALA A 120 -9.81 -5.35 -5.71
N TYR A 121 -9.95 -5.29 -4.40
CA TYR A 121 -11.20 -5.50 -3.69
C TYR A 121 -11.77 -4.18 -3.22
N LYS A 122 -13.04 -3.95 -3.49
CA LYS A 122 -13.77 -2.72 -3.15
C LYS A 122 -14.87 -3.04 -2.16
N TYR A 123 -14.91 -2.29 -1.05
CA TYR A 123 -15.87 -2.49 0.03
C TYR A 123 -16.77 -1.26 0.18
N ASP A 124 -17.99 -1.44 0.61
CA ASP A 124 -18.86 -0.35 1.02
C ASP A 124 -18.42 0.17 2.40
N ALA A 125 -17.30 0.89 2.40
CA ALA A 125 -16.60 1.36 3.58
C ALA A 125 -15.79 2.62 3.28
N GLY A 126 -15.47 3.40 4.32
CA GLY A 126 -14.64 4.59 4.23
C GLY A 126 -13.15 4.31 4.42
N HIS A 127 -12.35 5.40 4.41
CA HIS A 127 -10.93 5.32 4.68
C HIS A 127 -10.64 4.74 6.06
N GLY A 128 -9.68 3.82 6.16
CA GLY A 128 -9.29 3.23 7.43
C GLY A 128 -10.23 2.12 7.94
N PHE A 129 -11.07 1.55 7.09
CA PHE A 129 -12.08 0.55 7.47
C PHE A 129 -11.53 -0.68 8.20
N ALA A 130 -10.26 -1.00 8.03
CA ALA A 130 -9.62 -2.14 8.69
C ALA A 130 -9.05 -1.79 10.08
N ASN A 131 -9.07 -0.51 10.50
CA ASN A 131 -8.56 -0.08 11.79
C ASN A 131 -9.69 0.01 12.84
N PRO A 132 -9.69 -0.84 13.89
CA PRO A 132 -10.74 -0.82 14.92
C PRO A 132 -10.88 0.52 15.68
N SER A 133 -9.84 1.34 15.70
CA SER A 133 -9.87 2.67 16.34
C SER A 133 -10.35 3.79 15.41
N ASN A 134 -10.67 3.48 14.15
CA ASN A 134 -11.15 4.48 13.19
C ASN A 134 -12.68 4.53 13.18
N PRO A 135 -13.31 5.73 13.11
CA PRO A 135 -14.77 5.86 12.98
C PRO A 135 -15.37 5.13 11.77
N SER A 136 -14.60 4.95 10.70
CA SER A 136 -15.00 4.21 9.50
C SER A 136 -14.78 2.69 9.61
N TYR A 137 -14.48 2.16 10.79
CA TYR A 137 -14.24 0.74 10.98
C TYR A 137 -15.42 -0.11 10.49
N ASN A 138 -15.11 -1.09 9.66
CA ASN A 138 -16.08 -2.06 9.15
C ASN A 138 -15.54 -3.48 9.42
N ALA A 139 -16.13 -4.14 10.39
CA ALA A 139 -15.67 -5.45 10.86
C ALA A 139 -15.72 -6.54 9.76
N ALA A 140 -16.78 -6.52 8.94
CA ALA A 140 -16.93 -7.49 7.84
C ALA A 140 -15.87 -7.27 6.75
N ALA A 141 -15.68 -6.04 6.29
CA ALA A 141 -14.66 -5.69 5.31
C ALA A 141 -13.24 -5.98 5.84
N LYS A 142 -12.99 -5.71 7.12
CA LYS A 142 -11.71 -6.05 7.78
C LYS A 142 -11.48 -7.55 7.81
N ALA A 143 -12.47 -8.35 8.20
CA ALA A 143 -12.31 -9.80 8.30
C ALA A 143 -12.04 -10.43 6.93
N ASP A 144 -12.82 -10.05 5.92
CA ASP A 144 -12.68 -10.53 4.55
C ASP A 144 -11.34 -10.11 3.92
N SER A 145 -10.99 -8.83 4.01
CA SER A 145 -9.71 -8.33 3.48
C SER A 145 -8.50 -8.96 4.15
N TYR A 146 -8.57 -9.20 5.47
CA TYR A 146 -7.50 -9.87 6.20
C TYR A 146 -7.32 -11.33 5.73
N ALA A 147 -8.41 -12.09 5.59
CA ALA A 147 -8.35 -13.46 5.10
C ALA A 147 -7.74 -13.54 3.69
N LYS A 148 -8.15 -12.63 2.79
CA LYS A 148 -7.60 -12.53 1.44
C LYS A 148 -6.11 -12.13 1.42
N ALA A 149 -5.71 -11.17 2.26
CA ALA A 149 -4.31 -10.77 2.39
C ALA A 149 -3.42 -11.93 2.85
N ILE A 150 -3.86 -12.69 3.86
CA ILE A 150 -3.12 -13.86 4.34
C ILE A 150 -3.06 -14.96 3.29
N ALA A 151 -4.16 -15.23 2.58
CA ALA A 151 -4.18 -16.20 1.49
C ALA A 151 -3.20 -15.81 0.37
N PHE A 152 -3.22 -14.53 -0.03
CA PHE A 152 -2.28 -13.97 -1.02
C PHE A 152 -0.82 -14.16 -0.58
N LEU A 153 -0.46 -13.76 0.64
CA LEU A 153 0.92 -13.86 1.14
C LEU A 153 1.42 -15.31 1.27
N LYS A 154 0.50 -16.27 1.45
CA LYS A 154 0.85 -17.70 1.52
C LYS A 154 1.00 -18.34 0.13
N ALA A 155 0.39 -17.76 -0.89
CA ALA A 155 0.41 -18.29 -2.26
C ALA A 155 1.60 -17.81 -3.09
N HIS A 156 2.28 -16.76 -2.66
CA HIS A 156 3.45 -16.15 -3.30
C HIS A 156 4.71 -16.33 -2.47
#